data_52d32e8442f227a72ac91ed6ac2c0294
#
_entry.id   52d32e8442f227a72ac91ed6ac2c0294
#
_cell.length_a   1.000
_cell.length_b   1.000
_cell.length_c   1.000
_cell.angle_alpha   90.00
_cell.angle_beta   90.00
_cell.angle_gamma   90.00
#
_symmetry.space_group_name_H-M   'P 1'
#
loop_
_entity.id
_entity.type
_entity.pdbx_description
1 polymer ?
#
loop_
_entity_poly.entity_id
_entity_poly.type
_entity_poly.pdbx_seq_one_letter_code
_entity_poly.pdbx_strand_id
1 'polypeptide(L)'
;MTELPYVSALIVMRNERNYIKPSLMSFVNQTYPKDRYEIIVVDGCSDDGTVDIVNGIIREFSTDSFHIRLVDNPKRILASGWNIGIKAAKGEYVTRIDAHAEAAPDFIEKSVNTMLSVNAACVGGKLDSIPLEGDDLLVSKVLSSSFGVGNSSFRVSDKPGYADTAVYGLYKRSVFEEVGYFDERLVRNQDIDLHSRIRKSGYKFYFNPEIHSVYHTRSSVKKMVKQAYGNGKWNMVLVKKGSSALSLRHMVPFFFFTYLAVSIIGGFFFWPIWGICGGVMALYFVLGFIAGAKKVKSFVDRIKMPFLFFLLHSSYGAGYYAGLAKRI
;
A
#
# COMPACT_ATOMS: atom_id res chain seq x y z
N MET A 1 32.54 13.98 11.04
CA MET A 1 31.08 13.65 10.97
C MET A 1 30.77 13.42 9.51
N THR A 2 30.27 12.25 9.14
CA THR A 2 29.80 11.99 7.76
C THR A 2 28.65 12.92 7.49
N GLU A 3 28.68 13.58 6.35
CA GLU A 3 27.62 14.49 5.90
C GLU A 3 26.29 13.72 5.79
N LEU A 4 25.18 14.29 6.29
CA LEU A 4 23.87 13.67 6.21
C LEU A 4 23.44 13.53 4.74
N PRO A 5 22.92 12.35 4.31
CA PRO A 5 22.52 12.16 2.93
C PRO A 5 21.37 13.06 2.51
N TYR A 6 21.32 13.43 1.23
CA TYR A 6 20.24 14.23 0.68
C TYR A 6 19.03 13.33 0.28
N VAL A 7 17.84 13.69 0.71
CA VAL A 7 16.61 12.92 0.52
C VAL A 7 15.63 13.67 -0.37
N SER A 8 14.98 12.99 -1.31
CA SER A 8 13.83 13.52 -2.03
C SER A 8 12.55 12.85 -1.53
N ALA A 9 11.66 13.64 -0.94
CA ALA A 9 10.35 13.18 -0.45
C ALA A 9 9.28 13.44 -1.52
N LEU A 10 8.58 12.39 -1.96
CA LEU A 10 7.64 12.43 -3.06
C LEU A 10 6.19 12.30 -2.59
N ILE A 11 5.30 13.12 -3.17
CA ILE A 11 3.85 12.98 -3.07
C ILE A 11 3.27 13.00 -4.48
N VAL A 12 2.55 11.94 -4.88
CA VAL A 12 1.78 11.94 -6.13
C VAL A 12 0.32 12.17 -5.79
N MET A 13 -0.29 13.16 -6.43
CA MET A 13 -1.65 13.58 -6.14
C MET A 13 -2.52 13.65 -7.41
N ARG A 14 -3.82 13.48 -7.22
CA ARG A 14 -4.84 13.86 -8.19
C ARG A 14 -6.18 14.01 -7.48
N ASN A 15 -6.74 15.24 -7.46
CA ASN A 15 -8.02 15.55 -6.84
C ASN A 15 -8.06 15.15 -5.36
N GLU A 16 -7.10 15.66 -4.58
CA GLU A 16 -6.91 15.38 -3.16
C GLU A 16 -7.08 16.63 -2.28
N ARG A 17 -7.95 17.57 -2.70
CA ARG A 17 -8.19 18.86 -2.02
C ARG A 17 -8.34 18.75 -0.50
N ASN A 18 -9.03 17.72 -0.04
CA ASN A 18 -9.34 17.56 1.38
C ASN A 18 -8.17 16.95 2.20
N TYR A 19 -7.15 16.40 1.54
CA TYR A 19 -6.10 15.60 2.19
C TYR A 19 -4.70 16.09 1.92
N ILE A 20 -4.49 16.82 0.82
CA ILE A 20 -3.14 17.22 0.40
C ILE A 20 -2.44 18.13 1.41
N LYS A 21 -3.18 19.02 2.10
CA LYS A 21 -2.58 19.94 3.07
C LYS A 21 -1.94 19.20 4.24
N PRO A 22 -2.62 18.35 5.04
CA PRO A 22 -1.98 17.59 6.11
C PRO A 22 -0.86 16.67 5.59
N SER A 23 -1.04 16.03 4.45
CA SER A 23 -0.03 15.18 3.83
C SER A 23 1.27 15.96 3.51
N LEU A 24 1.17 17.07 2.79
CA LEU A 24 2.33 17.88 2.43
C LEU A 24 2.98 18.52 3.68
N MET A 25 2.17 19.01 4.60
CA MET A 25 2.65 19.59 5.87
C MET A 25 3.39 18.57 6.74
N SER A 26 3.04 17.27 6.66
CA SER A 26 3.78 16.23 7.38
C SER A 26 5.22 16.08 6.90
N PHE A 27 5.50 16.35 5.62
CA PHE A 27 6.86 16.42 5.11
C PHE A 27 7.50 17.80 5.35
N VAL A 28 6.74 18.89 5.32
CA VAL A 28 7.25 20.23 5.68
C VAL A 28 7.76 20.26 7.13
N ASN A 29 7.12 19.54 8.04
CA ASN A 29 7.40 19.57 9.47
C ASN A 29 8.34 18.44 9.96
N GLN A 30 9.17 17.87 9.08
CA GLN A 30 10.14 16.84 9.47
C GLN A 30 11.25 17.40 10.36
N THR A 31 11.75 16.57 11.29
CA THR A 31 12.92 16.89 12.15
C THR A 31 14.24 16.83 11.40
N TYR A 32 14.28 16.15 10.26
CA TYR A 32 15.46 16.10 9.40
C TYR A 32 15.83 17.49 8.88
N PRO A 33 17.13 17.87 8.81
CA PRO A 33 17.54 19.22 8.42
C PRO A 33 16.99 19.64 7.07
N LYS A 34 16.43 20.86 6.99
CA LYS A 34 15.75 21.38 5.80
C LYS A 34 16.65 21.49 4.57
N ASP A 35 17.92 21.77 4.77
CA ASP A 35 18.96 21.82 3.72
C ASP A 35 19.41 20.43 3.25
N ARG A 36 18.86 19.35 3.84
CA ARG A 36 19.19 17.96 3.53
C ARG A 36 18.06 17.17 2.89
N TYR A 37 16.96 17.81 2.57
CA TYR A 37 15.91 17.17 1.76
C TYR A 37 15.12 18.18 0.93
N GLU A 38 14.46 17.68 -0.08
CA GLU A 38 13.49 18.40 -0.91
C GLU A 38 12.14 17.67 -0.91
N ILE A 39 11.07 18.40 -1.24
CA ILE A 39 9.75 17.81 -1.47
C ILE A 39 9.37 18.00 -2.93
N ILE A 40 8.95 16.91 -3.58
CA ILE A 40 8.47 16.93 -4.96
C ILE A 40 7.02 16.45 -4.96
N VAL A 41 6.11 17.36 -5.25
CA VAL A 41 4.70 17.06 -5.45
C VAL A 41 4.46 16.85 -6.94
N VAL A 42 3.86 15.71 -7.30
CA VAL A 42 3.59 15.38 -8.70
C VAL A 42 2.09 15.35 -8.93
N ASP A 43 1.58 16.27 -9.73
CA ASP A 43 0.15 16.46 -9.97
C ASP A 43 -0.35 15.75 -11.22
N GLY A 44 -1.36 14.90 -11.07
CA GLY A 44 -2.05 14.18 -12.14
C GLY A 44 -3.15 14.98 -12.84
N CYS A 45 -2.96 16.26 -13.11
CA CYS A 45 -3.92 17.20 -13.68
C CYS A 45 -5.18 17.31 -12.79
N SER A 46 -5.00 17.77 -11.56
CA SER A 46 -6.09 18.05 -10.63
C SER A 46 -6.91 19.26 -11.07
N ASP A 47 -8.23 19.20 -10.86
CA ASP A 47 -9.21 20.21 -11.25
C ASP A 47 -10.15 20.62 -10.10
N ASP A 48 -9.86 20.20 -8.86
CA ASP A 48 -10.68 20.42 -7.67
C ASP A 48 -10.13 21.51 -6.72
N GLY A 49 -9.07 22.25 -7.12
CA GLY A 49 -8.38 23.24 -6.27
C GLY A 49 -7.23 22.67 -5.44
N THR A 50 -6.86 21.39 -5.63
CA THR A 50 -5.69 20.75 -4.97
C THR A 50 -4.40 21.53 -5.27
N VAL A 51 -4.19 21.93 -6.52
CA VAL A 51 -2.99 22.66 -6.99
C VAL A 51 -2.85 24.02 -6.29
N ASP A 52 -3.94 24.73 -6.06
CA ASP A 52 -3.91 26.04 -5.39
C ASP A 52 -3.42 25.91 -3.94
N ILE A 53 -3.85 24.85 -3.24
CA ILE A 53 -3.38 24.55 -1.88
C ILE A 53 -1.88 24.28 -1.89
N VAL A 54 -1.40 23.47 -2.81
CA VAL A 54 0.04 23.14 -2.93
C VAL A 54 0.86 24.39 -3.23
N ASN A 55 0.42 25.20 -4.20
CA ASN A 55 1.09 26.47 -4.53
C ASN A 55 1.11 27.47 -3.36
N GLY A 56 0.06 27.48 -2.53
CA GLY A 56 0.03 28.23 -1.28
C GLY A 56 1.16 27.80 -0.33
N ILE A 57 1.30 26.50 -0.09
CA ILE A 57 2.34 25.93 0.77
C ILE A 57 3.75 26.17 0.19
N ILE A 58 3.93 26.04 -1.12
CA ILE A 58 5.21 26.33 -1.78
C ILE A 58 5.64 27.78 -1.52
N ARG A 59 4.73 28.76 -1.71
CA ARG A 59 5.04 30.18 -1.46
C ARG A 59 5.38 30.48 -0.02
N GLU A 60 4.78 29.75 0.93
CA GLU A 60 4.97 29.99 2.36
C GLU A 60 6.24 29.34 2.93
N PHE A 61 6.59 28.13 2.46
CA PHE A 61 7.62 27.29 3.08
C PHE A 61 8.86 27.02 2.23
N SER A 62 8.81 27.21 0.89
CA SER A 62 9.99 26.99 0.05
C SER A 62 10.95 28.17 0.19
N THR A 63 12.26 27.84 0.38
CA THR A 63 13.34 28.82 0.54
C THR A 63 14.53 28.43 -0.33
N ASP A 64 15.61 29.24 -0.34
CA ASP A 64 16.84 28.92 -1.08
C ASP A 64 17.53 27.64 -0.58
N SER A 65 17.32 27.27 0.70
CA SER A 65 17.87 26.07 1.32
C SER A 65 16.91 24.91 1.43
N PHE A 66 15.60 25.13 1.23
CA PHE A 66 14.56 24.12 1.31
C PHE A 66 13.61 24.21 0.13
N HIS A 67 13.67 23.25 -0.75
CA HIS A 67 12.92 23.27 -1.99
C HIS A 67 11.65 22.40 -1.93
N ILE A 68 10.51 23.03 -2.23
CA ILE A 68 9.25 22.34 -2.49
C ILE A 68 8.88 22.61 -3.94
N ARG A 69 8.73 21.58 -4.76
CA ARG A 69 8.47 21.71 -6.20
C ARG A 69 7.20 20.99 -6.60
N LEU A 70 6.43 21.61 -7.49
CA LEU A 70 5.29 20.99 -8.16
C LEU A 70 5.71 20.59 -9.58
N VAL A 71 5.38 19.35 -9.98
CA VAL A 71 5.70 18.78 -11.29
C VAL A 71 4.46 18.13 -11.90
N ASP A 72 4.27 18.29 -13.20
CA ASP A 72 3.09 17.76 -13.89
C ASP A 72 3.24 16.28 -14.25
N ASN A 73 2.13 15.53 -14.12
CA ASN A 73 1.97 14.17 -14.60
C ASN A 73 0.81 14.09 -15.63
N PRO A 74 1.08 14.44 -16.91
CA PRO A 74 0.02 14.49 -17.93
C PRO A 74 -0.62 13.14 -18.22
N LYS A 75 0.06 12.03 -17.91
CA LYS A 75 -0.51 10.67 -18.06
C LYS A 75 -1.58 10.34 -17.02
N ARG A 76 -1.67 11.08 -15.91
CA ARG A 76 -2.67 10.88 -14.84
C ARG A 76 -2.66 9.49 -14.21
N ILE A 77 -1.56 8.74 -14.37
CA ILE A 77 -1.36 7.39 -13.85
C ILE A 77 -0.44 7.48 -12.65
N LEU A 78 -0.77 6.77 -11.56
CA LEU A 78 0.01 6.80 -10.32
C LEU A 78 1.47 6.36 -10.56
N ALA A 79 1.69 5.28 -11.30
CA ALA A 79 3.02 4.77 -11.62
C ALA A 79 3.86 5.80 -12.40
N SER A 80 3.25 6.51 -13.37
CA SER A 80 3.97 7.57 -14.11
C SER A 80 4.30 8.75 -13.19
N GLY A 81 3.40 9.09 -12.26
CA GLY A 81 3.67 10.13 -11.25
C GLY A 81 4.89 9.78 -10.40
N TRP A 82 4.97 8.55 -9.88
CA TRP A 82 6.15 8.09 -9.15
C TRP A 82 7.42 8.14 -10.01
N ASN A 83 7.35 7.69 -11.27
CA ASN A 83 8.50 7.72 -12.19
C ASN A 83 8.99 9.14 -12.46
N ILE A 84 8.07 10.09 -12.67
CA ILE A 84 8.39 11.51 -12.87
C ILE A 84 9.07 12.07 -11.62
N GLY A 85 8.50 11.83 -10.43
CA GLY A 85 9.07 12.27 -9.17
C GLY A 85 10.46 11.71 -8.91
N ILE A 86 10.67 10.40 -9.12
CA ILE A 86 11.97 9.73 -8.93
C ILE A 86 13.02 10.30 -9.90
N LYS A 87 12.66 10.54 -11.16
CA LYS A 87 13.58 11.11 -12.16
C LYS A 87 13.91 12.57 -11.87
N ALA A 88 12.98 13.34 -11.29
CA ALA A 88 13.20 14.71 -10.86
C ALA A 88 13.98 14.82 -9.54
N ALA A 89 14.09 13.73 -8.78
CA ALA A 89 14.74 13.66 -7.48
C ALA A 89 16.25 13.93 -7.58
N LYS A 90 16.74 14.81 -6.71
CA LYS A 90 18.18 15.10 -6.54
C LYS A 90 18.81 14.25 -5.43
N GLY A 91 18.00 13.69 -4.53
CA GLY A 91 18.43 12.91 -3.38
C GLY A 91 19.13 11.61 -3.76
N GLU A 92 20.10 11.21 -2.94
CA GLU A 92 20.67 9.87 -2.95
C GLU A 92 19.60 8.82 -2.56
N TYR A 93 18.70 9.25 -1.67
CA TYR A 93 17.54 8.47 -1.25
C TYR A 93 16.25 9.13 -1.68
N VAL A 94 15.26 8.28 -1.96
CA VAL A 94 13.92 8.71 -2.34
C VAL A 94 12.90 8.03 -1.42
N THR A 95 12.04 8.82 -0.80
CA THR A 95 10.87 8.31 -0.08
C THR A 95 9.59 8.82 -0.69
N ARG A 96 8.46 8.18 -0.35
CA ARG A 96 7.14 8.57 -0.87
C ARG A 96 6.05 8.30 0.14
N ILE A 97 5.02 9.14 0.13
CA ILE A 97 3.71 8.85 0.74
C ILE A 97 2.59 9.15 -0.27
N ASP A 98 1.42 8.58 -0.04
CA ASP A 98 0.23 8.94 -0.79
C ASP A 98 -0.31 10.30 -0.33
N ALA A 99 -1.02 11.03 -1.21
CA ALA A 99 -1.54 12.37 -0.93
C ALA A 99 -2.62 12.41 0.19
N HIS A 100 -3.04 11.27 0.69
CA HIS A 100 -3.94 11.11 1.84
C HIS A 100 -3.31 10.27 2.96
N ALA A 101 -1.99 10.38 3.09
CA ALA A 101 -1.21 9.82 4.17
C ALA A 101 -0.35 10.91 4.83
N GLU A 102 0.12 10.66 6.03
CA GLU A 102 0.97 11.57 6.79
C GLU A 102 2.20 10.81 7.32
N ALA A 103 3.36 11.42 7.19
CA ALA A 103 4.60 10.94 7.79
C ALA A 103 4.70 11.42 9.24
N ALA A 104 5.19 10.59 10.16
CA ALA A 104 5.54 11.06 11.51
C ALA A 104 6.62 12.14 11.45
N PRO A 105 6.73 13.04 12.43
CA PRO A 105 7.70 14.14 12.39
C PRO A 105 9.16 13.70 12.23
N ASP A 106 9.52 12.52 12.68
CA ASP A 106 10.86 11.92 12.64
C ASP A 106 11.00 10.85 11.54
N PHE A 107 10.04 10.79 10.60
CA PHE A 107 9.98 9.73 9.59
C PHE A 107 11.22 9.69 8.70
N ILE A 108 11.66 10.85 8.15
CA ILE A 108 12.86 10.90 7.29
C ILE A 108 14.11 10.56 8.10
N GLU A 109 14.27 11.14 9.27
CA GLU A 109 15.43 10.91 10.14
C GLU A 109 15.60 9.44 10.52
N LYS A 110 14.53 8.81 11.01
CA LYS A 110 14.53 7.39 11.37
C LYS A 110 14.75 6.49 10.16
N SER A 111 14.19 6.86 9.01
CA SER A 111 14.38 6.10 7.76
C SER A 111 15.84 6.15 7.30
N VAL A 112 16.47 7.33 7.34
CA VAL A 112 17.89 7.50 7.00
C VAL A 112 18.79 6.76 7.99
N ASN A 113 18.57 6.95 9.29
CA ASN A 113 19.38 6.26 10.32
C ASN A 113 19.28 4.73 10.18
N THR A 114 18.08 4.21 9.91
CA THR A 114 17.89 2.78 9.64
C THR A 114 18.62 2.37 8.37
N MET A 115 18.47 3.11 7.26
CA MET A 115 19.12 2.81 5.98
C MET A 115 20.66 2.75 6.11
N LEU A 116 21.26 3.63 6.91
CA LEU A 116 22.68 3.66 7.14
C LEU A 116 23.19 2.51 8.05
N SER A 117 22.30 1.96 8.89
CA SER A 117 22.64 0.89 9.84
C SER A 117 22.48 -0.52 9.28
N VAL A 118 21.77 -0.69 8.13
CA VAL A 118 21.46 -2.02 7.57
C VAL A 118 21.87 -2.13 6.11
N ASN A 119 22.17 -3.36 5.67
CA ASN A 119 22.41 -3.63 4.24
C ASN A 119 21.08 -3.88 3.52
N ALA A 120 20.35 -2.81 3.18
CA ALA A 120 19.10 -2.86 2.45
C ALA A 120 19.07 -1.83 1.31
N ALA A 121 18.26 -2.09 0.30
CA ALA A 121 17.99 -1.15 -0.79
C ALA A 121 16.76 -0.28 -0.49
N CYS A 122 15.91 -0.74 0.42
CA CYS A 122 14.74 -0.03 0.87
C CYS A 122 14.48 -0.32 2.35
N VAL A 123 14.18 0.72 3.11
CA VAL A 123 13.70 0.59 4.48
C VAL A 123 12.29 1.15 4.56
N GLY A 124 11.42 0.50 5.32
CA GLY A 124 10.06 0.96 5.55
C GLY A 124 9.63 0.74 6.98
N GLY A 125 8.49 1.31 7.34
CA GLY A 125 8.00 1.32 8.69
C GLY A 125 6.56 0.85 8.83
N LYS A 126 5.99 1.16 9.99
CA LYS A 126 4.64 0.84 10.37
C LYS A 126 3.65 1.80 9.72
N LEU A 127 2.57 1.24 9.20
CA LEU A 127 1.45 2.00 8.65
C LEU A 127 0.23 1.85 9.55
N ASP A 128 -0.13 2.92 10.21
CA ASP A 128 -1.35 2.99 11.00
C ASP A 128 -2.50 3.47 10.10
N SER A 129 -3.54 2.64 9.99
CA SER A 129 -4.73 2.99 9.21
C SER A 129 -5.77 3.62 10.11
N ILE A 130 -6.02 4.92 9.94
CA ILE A 130 -7.02 5.67 10.70
C ILE A 130 -8.26 5.85 9.83
N PRO A 131 -9.45 5.40 10.27
CA PRO A 131 -10.69 5.67 9.56
C PRO A 131 -11.03 7.16 9.63
N LEU A 132 -11.57 7.71 8.54
CA LEU A 132 -12.11 9.07 8.53
C LEU A 132 -13.44 9.13 9.29
N GLU A 133 -13.82 10.33 9.69
CA GLU A 133 -15.13 10.57 10.29
C GLU A 133 -16.25 10.10 9.34
N GLY A 134 -17.19 9.30 9.86
CA GLY A 134 -18.25 8.65 9.07
C GLY A 134 -17.86 7.36 8.34
N ASP A 135 -16.63 6.88 8.48
CA ASP A 135 -16.18 5.61 7.92
C ASP A 135 -16.66 4.40 8.75
N ASP A 136 -16.77 3.26 8.08
CA ASP A 136 -17.09 1.99 8.72
C ASP A 136 -15.88 1.45 9.49
N LEU A 137 -15.91 1.61 10.82
CA LEU A 137 -14.86 1.13 11.72
C LEU A 137 -14.61 -0.37 11.59
N LEU A 138 -15.63 -1.18 11.25
CA LEU A 138 -15.46 -2.63 11.09
C LEU A 138 -14.62 -2.94 9.86
N VAL A 139 -14.80 -2.21 8.77
CA VAL A 139 -13.97 -2.37 7.56
C VAL A 139 -12.51 -2.10 7.87
N SER A 140 -12.18 -1.06 8.64
CA SER A 140 -10.80 -0.80 9.03
C SER A 140 -10.22 -1.93 9.89
N LYS A 141 -11.03 -2.53 10.81
CA LYS A 141 -10.63 -3.69 11.62
C LYS A 141 -10.40 -4.95 10.77
N VAL A 142 -11.21 -5.17 9.72
CA VAL A 142 -11.02 -6.25 8.74
C VAL A 142 -9.68 -6.08 8.03
N LEU A 143 -9.39 -4.87 7.52
CA LEU A 143 -8.18 -4.56 6.77
C LEU A 143 -6.90 -4.51 7.63
N SER A 144 -7.02 -4.47 8.96
CA SER A 144 -5.91 -4.58 9.92
C SER A 144 -5.79 -5.96 10.57
N SER A 145 -6.61 -6.93 10.16
CA SER A 145 -6.57 -8.31 10.67
C SER A 145 -5.69 -9.19 9.78
N SER A 146 -4.84 -10.01 10.41
CA SER A 146 -4.07 -11.04 9.69
C SER A 146 -4.95 -12.07 8.98
N PHE A 147 -6.14 -12.36 9.51
CA PHE A 147 -7.12 -13.20 8.83
C PHE A 147 -7.67 -12.54 7.56
N GLY A 148 -7.85 -11.21 7.57
CA GLY A 148 -8.37 -10.45 6.42
C GLY A 148 -7.32 -10.22 5.32
N VAL A 149 -6.11 -9.77 5.68
CA VAL A 149 -5.10 -9.29 4.71
C VAL A 149 -3.78 -10.05 4.76
N GLY A 150 -3.70 -11.12 5.56
CA GLY A 150 -2.48 -11.91 5.75
C GLY A 150 -1.42 -11.19 6.60
N ASN A 151 -0.21 -11.76 6.62
CA ASN A 151 0.92 -11.30 7.43
C ASN A 151 1.80 -10.30 6.66
N SER A 152 1.34 -9.05 6.51
CA SER A 152 2.19 -7.97 6.00
C SER A 152 2.92 -7.29 7.17
N SER A 153 4.26 -7.33 7.18
CA SER A 153 5.09 -6.82 8.30
C SER A 153 4.69 -5.41 8.71
N PHE A 154 4.52 -4.50 7.75
CA PHE A 154 4.15 -3.10 7.99
C PHE A 154 2.78 -2.89 8.63
N ARG A 155 1.92 -3.93 8.71
CA ARG A 155 0.58 -3.86 9.33
C ARG A 155 0.48 -4.61 10.66
N VAL A 156 1.31 -5.63 10.86
CA VAL A 156 1.12 -6.59 11.96
C VAL A 156 2.37 -6.85 12.79
N SER A 157 3.57 -6.46 12.33
CA SER A 157 4.81 -6.68 13.07
C SER A 157 5.16 -5.49 13.97
N ASP A 158 5.67 -5.79 15.15
CA ASP A 158 6.27 -4.83 16.07
C ASP A 158 7.80 -5.10 16.24
N LYS A 159 8.37 -6.02 15.44
CA LYS A 159 9.79 -6.36 15.49
C LYS A 159 10.50 -5.92 14.22
N PRO A 160 11.68 -5.28 14.32
CA PRO A 160 12.49 -4.93 13.17
C PRO A 160 13.05 -6.19 12.50
N GLY A 161 13.33 -6.10 11.19
CA GLY A 161 13.92 -7.21 10.44
C GLY A 161 13.78 -7.10 8.93
N TYR A 162 14.43 -8.02 8.23
CA TYR A 162 14.28 -8.11 6.78
C TYR A 162 12.86 -8.52 6.39
N ALA A 163 12.36 -7.90 5.32
CA ALA A 163 10.98 -8.06 4.85
C ALA A 163 10.94 -8.25 3.32
N ASP A 164 9.79 -8.71 2.81
CA ASP A 164 9.60 -8.88 1.35
C ASP A 164 9.17 -7.59 0.66
N THR A 165 8.71 -6.60 1.42
CA THR A 165 8.10 -5.37 0.89
C THR A 165 8.16 -4.27 1.94
N ALA A 166 8.05 -3.02 1.50
CA ALA A 166 7.90 -1.85 2.34
C ALA A 166 6.70 -1.01 1.86
N VAL A 167 6.00 -0.39 2.80
CA VAL A 167 5.07 0.69 2.51
C VAL A 167 5.78 2.01 2.82
N TYR A 168 5.56 3.03 1.98
CA TYR A 168 6.18 4.35 2.14
C TYR A 168 7.68 4.30 2.44
N GLY A 169 8.39 3.38 1.74
CA GLY A 169 9.80 3.13 2.00
C GLY A 169 10.71 4.27 1.55
N LEU A 170 11.85 4.38 2.24
CA LEU A 170 13.03 5.12 1.77
C LEU A 170 13.88 4.16 0.92
N TYR A 171 14.10 4.51 -0.33
CA TYR A 171 14.84 3.71 -1.31
C TYR A 171 16.18 4.36 -1.64
N LYS A 172 17.22 3.56 -1.87
CA LYS A 172 18.39 4.02 -2.62
C LYS A 172 17.96 4.37 -4.04
N ARG A 173 18.19 5.60 -4.50
CA ARG A 173 17.75 6.04 -5.84
C ARG A 173 18.41 5.21 -6.95
N SER A 174 19.65 4.80 -6.79
CA SER A 174 20.38 3.95 -7.75
C SER A 174 19.68 2.63 -8.07
N VAL A 175 18.88 2.10 -7.15
CA VAL A 175 18.12 0.85 -7.37
C VAL A 175 17.12 0.99 -8.52
N PHE A 176 16.50 2.17 -8.71
CA PHE A 176 15.57 2.39 -9.82
C PHE A 176 16.28 2.44 -11.18
N GLU A 177 17.55 2.85 -11.20
CA GLU A 177 18.38 2.87 -12.41
C GLU A 177 18.77 1.44 -12.83
N GLU A 178 19.03 0.55 -11.87
CA GLU A 178 19.41 -0.83 -12.13
C GLU A 178 18.21 -1.74 -12.46
N VAL A 179 17.15 -1.69 -11.63
CA VAL A 179 16.02 -2.64 -11.77
C VAL A 179 14.91 -2.08 -12.64
N GLY A 180 15.00 -0.81 -13.06
CA GLY A 180 13.97 -0.07 -13.79
C GLY A 180 12.90 0.49 -12.86
N TYR A 181 12.18 1.46 -13.37
CA TYR A 181 11.14 2.23 -12.69
C TYR A 181 9.84 1.44 -12.55
N PHE A 182 8.78 2.08 -12.02
CA PHE A 182 7.44 1.47 -11.96
C PHE A 182 6.90 1.18 -13.36
N ASP A 183 6.26 0.03 -13.55
CA ASP A 183 5.61 -0.30 -14.83
C ASP A 183 4.30 0.50 -14.97
N GLU A 184 4.28 1.46 -15.87
CA GLU A 184 3.14 2.36 -16.10
C GLU A 184 1.92 1.66 -16.71
N ARG A 185 2.05 0.44 -17.20
CA ARG A 185 0.93 -0.39 -17.66
C ARG A 185 0.11 -0.94 -16.50
N LEU A 186 0.67 -0.97 -15.28
CA LEU A 186 0.03 -1.45 -14.08
C LEU A 186 -0.71 -0.32 -13.38
N VAL A 187 -2.04 -0.35 -13.41
CA VAL A 187 -2.89 0.59 -12.67
C VAL A 187 -2.93 0.29 -11.17
N ARG A 188 -2.65 -0.98 -10.79
CA ARG A 188 -2.53 -1.43 -9.40
C ARG A 188 -1.40 -2.46 -9.28
N ASN A 189 -0.94 -2.68 -8.04
CA ASN A 189 0.09 -3.64 -7.69
C ASN A 189 1.44 -3.37 -8.38
N GLN A 190 1.66 -2.12 -8.83
CA GLN A 190 2.92 -1.64 -9.40
C GLN A 190 4.07 -1.68 -8.40
N ASP A 191 3.78 -1.50 -7.12
CA ASP A 191 4.72 -1.66 -6.01
C ASP A 191 5.13 -3.12 -5.82
N ILE A 192 4.17 -4.05 -5.87
CA ILE A 192 4.44 -5.50 -5.78
C ILE A 192 5.38 -5.94 -6.91
N ASP A 193 5.15 -5.48 -8.15
CA ASP A 193 6.02 -5.75 -9.30
C ASP A 193 7.43 -5.20 -9.07
N LEU A 194 7.55 -3.92 -8.72
CA LEU A 194 8.85 -3.27 -8.47
C LEU A 194 9.61 -3.97 -7.35
N HIS A 195 8.96 -4.25 -6.21
CA HIS A 195 9.60 -4.94 -5.08
C HIS A 195 10.08 -6.34 -5.44
N SER A 196 9.35 -7.04 -6.32
CA SER A 196 9.80 -8.34 -6.83
C SER A 196 11.07 -8.21 -7.67
N ARG A 197 11.15 -7.20 -8.56
CA ARG A 197 12.35 -6.95 -9.38
C ARG A 197 13.54 -6.58 -8.50
N ILE A 198 13.36 -5.72 -7.50
CA ILE A 198 14.39 -5.36 -6.51
C ILE A 198 14.92 -6.61 -5.79
N ARG A 199 14.05 -7.50 -5.30
CA ARG A 199 14.49 -8.74 -4.64
C ARG A 199 15.20 -9.71 -5.58
N LYS A 200 14.74 -9.84 -6.83
CA LYS A 200 15.40 -10.68 -7.84
C LYS A 200 16.81 -10.23 -8.17
N SER A 201 17.08 -8.94 -8.07
CA SER A 201 18.43 -8.38 -8.23
C SER A 201 19.29 -8.53 -6.98
N GLY A 202 18.84 -9.33 -5.98
CA GLY A 202 19.62 -9.62 -4.77
C GLY A 202 19.48 -8.58 -3.66
N TYR A 203 18.72 -7.53 -3.88
CA TYR A 203 18.49 -6.47 -2.90
C TYR A 203 17.50 -6.89 -1.82
N LYS A 204 17.67 -6.31 -0.62
CA LYS A 204 16.84 -6.59 0.56
C LYS A 204 16.01 -5.39 0.95
N PHE A 205 14.85 -5.67 1.53
CA PHE A 205 14.00 -4.72 2.25
C PHE A 205 14.21 -4.89 3.74
N TYR A 206 14.13 -3.80 4.48
CA TYR A 206 14.17 -3.84 5.93
C TYR A 206 12.98 -3.10 6.54
N PHE A 207 12.36 -3.69 7.54
CA PHE A 207 11.26 -3.13 8.30
C PHE A 207 11.76 -2.65 9.65
N ASN A 208 11.48 -1.39 9.99
CA ASN A 208 11.71 -0.83 11.32
C ASN A 208 10.38 -0.28 11.87
N PRO A 209 9.82 -0.87 12.95
CA PRO A 209 8.54 -0.44 13.53
C PRO A 209 8.57 0.99 14.10
N GLU A 210 9.75 1.58 14.32
CA GLU A 210 9.87 2.96 14.80
C GLU A 210 9.64 4.02 13.71
N ILE A 211 9.70 3.64 12.44
CA ILE A 211 9.33 4.51 11.33
C ILE A 211 7.81 4.46 11.19
N HIS A 212 7.12 5.56 11.46
CA HIS A 212 5.68 5.63 11.46
C HIS A 212 5.11 6.49 10.34
N SER A 213 4.00 6.02 9.80
CA SER A 213 3.13 6.78 8.89
C SER A 213 1.67 6.47 9.16
N VAL A 214 0.81 7.42 8.85
CA VAL A 214 -0.64 7.30 8.99
C VAL A 214 -1.28 7.31 7.61
N TYR A 215 -2.23 6.42 7.39
CA TYR A 215 -3.03 6.36 6.18
C TYR A 215 -4.50 6.61 6.50
N HIS A 216 -5.07 7.65 5.93
CA HIS A 216 -6.48 7.96 6.08
C HIS A 216 -7.32 7.08 5.15
N THR A 217 -7.91 6.03 5.72
CA THR A 217 -8.73 5.09 4.95
C THR A 217 -10.11 5.69 4.71
N ARG A 218 -10.55 5.66 3.45
CA ARG A 218 -11.96 5.88 3.09
C ARG A 218 -12.68 4.54 3.13
N SER A 219 -13.04 4.05 4.32
CA SER A 219 -13.53 2.69 4.50
C SER A 219 -15.05 2.61 4.45
N SER A 220 -15.56 2.08 3.35
CA SER A 220 -16.90 1.52 3.29
C SER A 220 -16.84 0.10 2.73
N VAL A 221 -17.83 -0.74 3.06
CA VAL A 221 -17.92 -2.11 2.52
C VAL A 221 -17.84 -2.12 1.00
N LYS A 222 -18.54 -1.19 0.32
CA LYS A 222 -18.51 -1.06 -1.15
C LYS A 222 -17.10 -0.76 -1.69
N LYS A 223 -16.36 0.13 -1.03
CA LYS A 223 -14.97 0.47 -1.41
C LYS A 223 -14.01 -0.68 -1.14
N MET A 224 -14.16 -1.38 -0.01
CA MET A 224 -13.39 -2.56 0.33
C MET A 224 -13.56 -3.66 -0.73
N VAL A 225 -14.79 -3.99 -1.09
CA VAL A 225 -15.12 -4.97 -2.14
C VAL A 225 -14.51 -4.58 -3.48
N LYS A 226 -14.68 -3.31 -3.91
CA LYS A 226 -14.11 -2.79 -5.16
C LYS A 226 -12.58 -2.86 -5.16
N GLN A 227 -11.95 -2.55 -4.04
CA GLN A 227 -10.49 -2.61 -3.88
C GLN A 227 -9.99 -4.05 -3.93
N ALA A 228 -10.64 -4.97 -3.19
CA ALA A 228 -10.28 -6.39 -3.16
C ALA A 228 -10.40 -7.03 -4.56
N TYR A 229 -11.53 -6.79 -5.24
CA TYR A 229 -11.74 -7.23 -6.62
C TYR A 229 -10.66 -6.69 -7.58
N GLY A 230 -10.36 -5.39 -7.47
CA GLY A 230 -9.30 -4.75 -8.25
C GLY A 230 -7.93 -5.39 -8.00
N ASN A 231 -7.58 -5.65 -6.74
CA ASN A 231 -6.31 -6.28 -6.40
C ASN A 231 -6.21 -7.70 -6.99
N GLY A 232 -7.27 -8.52 -6.88
CA GLY A 232 -7.32 -9.85 -7.50
C GLY A 232 -7.13 -9.78 -9.01
N LYS A 233 -7.84 -8.87 -9.67
CA LYS A 233 -7.74 -8.67 -11.13
C LYS A 233 -6.32 -8.34 -11.57
N TRP A 234 -5.65 -7.43 -10.87
CA TRP A 234 -4.29 -7.02 -11.22
C TRP A 234 -3.22 -8.02 -10.79
N ASN A 235 -3.47 -8.84 -9.76
CA ASN A 235 -2.63 -9.97 -9.44
C ASN A 235 -2.61 -10.99 -10.60
N MET A 236 -3.77 -11.30 -11.18
CA MET A 236 -3.80 -12.20 -12.35
C MET A 236 -3.06 -11.61 -13.55
N VAL A 237 -3.11 -10.29 -13.75
CA VAL A 237 -2.30 -9.62 -14.78
C VAL A 237 -0.81 -9.82 -14.52
N LEU A 238 -0.36 -9.71 -13.27
CA LEU A 238 1.04 -9.98 -12.91
C LEU A 238 1.44 -11.43 -13.17
N VAL A 239 0.56 -12.42 -12.85
CA VAL A 239 0.79 -13.84 -13.17
C VAL A 239 0.97 -14.02 -14.66
N LYS A 240 0.08 -13.46 -15.48
CA LYS A 240 0.14 -13.56 -16.97
C LYS A 240 1.41 -12.92 -17.55
N LYS A 241 1.96 -11.90 -16.90
CA LYS A 241 3.26 -11.30 -17.28
C LYS A 241 4.46 -12.16 -16.88
N GLY A 242 4.25 -13.33 -16.27
CA GLY A 242 5.33 -14.15 -15.74
C GLY A 242 6.06 -13.52 -14.54
N SER A 243 5.42 -12.57 -13.88
CA SER A 243 6.00 -11.93 -12.70
C SER A 243 5.99 -12.89 -11.53
N SER A 244 7.15 -13.12 -10.90
CA SER A 244 7.25 -13.84 -9.63
C SER A 244 6.93 -12.95 -8.40
N ALA A 245 6.25 -11.85 -8.62
CA ALA A 245 5.93 -10.87 -7.58
C ALA A 245 4.96 -11.40 -6.53
N LEU A 246 4.16 -12.41 -6.88
CA LEU A 246 3.14 -12.96 -6.01
C LEU A 246 3.69 -14.15 -5.20
N SER A 247 3.62 -14.05 -3.88
CA SER A 247 3.82 -15.19 -2.99
C SER A 247 2.53 -16.01 -2.85
N LEU A 248 2.63 -17.24 -2.36
CA LEU A 248 1.50 -18.15 -2.18
C LEU A 248 0.33 -17.50 -1.39
N ARG A 249 0.64 -16.66 -0.41
CA ARG A 249 -0.38 -15.93 0.38
C ARG A 249 -1.32 -15.06 -0.48
N HIS A 250 -0.83 -14.49 -1.57
CA HIS A 250 -1.66 -13.70 -2.48
C HIS A 250 -2.62 -14.57 -3.29
N MET A 251 -2.29 -15.85 -3.47
CA MET A 251 -3.14 -16.80 -4.20
C MET A 251 -4.25 -17.44 -3.34
N VAL A 252 -4.17 -17.33 -2.00
CA VAL A 252 -5.17 -17.92 -1.09
C VAL A 252 -6.61 -17.51 -1.44
N PRO A 253 -6.93 -16.23 -1.70
CA PRO A 253 -8.30 -15.85 -2.08
C PRO A 253 -8.75 -16.45 -3.41
N PHE A 254 -7.84 -16.64 -4.37
CA PHE A 254 -8.13 -17.32 -5.63
C PHE A 254 -8.52 -18.78 -5.40
N PHE A 255 -7.71 -19.54 -4.66
CA PHE A 255 -8.01 -20.94 -4.35
C PHE A 255 -9.28 -21.07 -3.51
N PHE A 256 -9.51 -20.18 -2.55
CA PHE A 256 -10.74 -20.16 -1.75
C PHE A 256 -11.97 -19.96 -2.64
N PHE A 257 -11.97 -18.97 -3.52
CA PHE A 257 -13.09 -18.71 -4.42
C PHE A 257 -13.30 -19.85 -5.41
N THR A 258 -12.21 -20.42 -5.97
CA THR A 258 -12.26 -21.59 -6.86
C THR A 258 -12.86 -22.78 -6.14
N TYR A 259 -12.43 -23.07 -4.90
CA TYR A 259 -12.98 -24.13 -4.08
C TYR A 259 -14.49 -23.97 -3.89
N LEU A 260 -14.97 -22.77 -3.57
CA LEU A 260 -16.39 -22.50 -3.43
C LEU A 260 -17.16 -22.77 -4.72
N ALA A 261 -16.68 -22.24 -5.84
CA ALA A 261 -17.34 -22.41 -7.15
C ALA A 261 -17.40 -23.89 -7.55
N VAL A 262 -16.27 -24.60 -7.43
CA VAL A 262 -16.20 -26.05 -7.76
C VAL A 262 -17.07 -26.87 -6.82
N SER A 263 -17.11 -26.57 -5.53
CA SER A 263 -17.93 -27.28 -4.55
C SER A 263 -19.42 -27.08 -4.78
N ILE A 264 -19.84 -25.85 -5.12
CA ILE A 264 -21.25 -25.55 -5.43
C ILE A 264 -21.68 -26.34 -6.68
N ILE A 265 -20.88 -26.27 -7.76
CA ILE A 265 -21.19 -26.98 -9.01
C ILE A 265 -21.11 -28.50 -8.83
N GLY A 266 -20.05 -29.01 -8.20
CA GLY A 266 -19.82 -30.42 -7.98
C GLY A 266 -20.87 -31.08 -7.11
N GLY A 267 -21.44 -30.37 -6.15
CA GLY A 267 -22.53 -30.86 -5.30
C GLY A 267 -23.81 -31.21 -6.03
N PHE A 268 -24.04 -30.62 -7.22
CA PHE A 268 -25.17 -31.02 -8.09
C PHE A 268 -24.96 -32.41 -8.70
N PHE A 269 -23.72 -32.83 -8.87
CA PHE A 269 -23.38 -34.18 -9.38
C PHE A 269 -23.19 -35.18 -8.25
N PHE A 270 -22.71 -34.73 -7.09
CA PHE A 270 -22.44 -35.57 -5.92
C PHE A 270 -22.72 -34.79 -4.62
N TRP A 271 -23.93 -34.93 -4.09
CA TRP A 271 -24.41 -34.15 -2.95
C TRP A 271 -23.51 -34.14 -1.68
N PRO A 272 -22.69 -35.18 -1.34
CA PRO A 272 -21.80 -35.11 -0.18
C PRO A 272 -20.78 -33.97 -0.27
N ILE A 273 -20.46 -33.47 -1.48
CA ILE A 273 -19.58 -32.30 -1.68
C ILE A 273 -20.16 -31.07 -0.97
N TRP A 274 -21.49 -30.87 -0.99
CA TRP A 274 -22.12 -29.77 -0.25
C TRP A 274 -21.94 -29.91 1.26
N GLY A 275 -22.00 -31.14 1.82
CA GLY A 275 -21.72 -31.40 3.22
C GLY A 275 -20.30 -31.02 3.62
N ILE A 276 -19.32 -31.43 2.78
CA ILE A 276 -17.90 -31.05 2.98
C ILE A 276 -17.73 -29.53 2.89
N CYS A 277 -18.33 -28.92 1.86
CA CYS A 277 -18.28 -27.46 1.69
C CYS A 277 -18.89 -26.74 2.88
N GLY A 278 -20.03 -27.21 3.38
CA GLY A 278 -20.68 -26.67 4.58
C GLY A 278 -19.79 -26.76 5.82
N GLY A 279 -19.12 -27.90 6.03
CA GLY A 279 -18.16 -28.06 7.13
C GLY A 279 -16.97 -27.11 7.05
N VAL A 280 -16.38 -26.96 5.85
CA VAL A 280 -15.28 -25.99 5.62
C VAL A 280 -15.76 -24.56 5.86
N MET A 281 -16.96 -24.20 5.39
CA MET A 281 -17.53 -22.87 5.59
C MET A 281 -17.85 -22.60 7.06
N ALA A 282 -18.37 -23.59 7.79
CA ALA A 282 -18.59 -23.46 9.24
C ALA A 282 -17.28 -23.19 9.97
N LEU A 283 -16.22 -23.94 9.66
CA LEU A 283 -14.88 -23.71 10.19
C LEU A 283 -14.35 -22.30 9.83
N TYR A 284 -14.53 -21.86 8.58
CA TYR A 284 -14.14 -20.53 8.14
C TYR A 284 -14.82 -19.42 8.96
N PHE A 285 -16.14 -19.53 9.19
CA PHE A 285 -16.91 -18.56 9.98
C PHE A 285 -16.50 -18.56 11.46
N VAL A 286 -16.22 -19.73 12.04
CA VAL A 286 -15.69 -19.84 13.41
C VAL A 286 -14.32 -19.17 13.54
N LEU A 287 -13.40 -19.46 12.62
CA LEU A 287 -12.07 -18.82 12.62
C LEU A 287 -12.17 -17.30 12.38
N GLY A 288 -13.04 -16.87 11.49
CA GLY A 288 -13.35 -15.46 11.27
C GLY A 288 -13.92 -14.76 12.50
N PHE A 289 -14.80 -15.42 13.24
CA PHE A 289 -15.33 -14.92 14.52
C PHE A 289 -14.22 -14.77 15.57
N ILE A 290 -13.36 -15.77 15.72
CA ILE A 290 -12.22 -15.75 16.66
C ILE A 290 -11.27 -14.60 16.28
N ALA A 291 -10.96 -14.44 15.00
CA ALA A 291 -10.11 -13.35 14.50
C ALA A 291 -10.76 -11.97 14.73
N GLY A 292 -12.06 -11.86 14.51
CA GLY A 292 -12.84 -10.65 14.76
C GLY A 292 -12.91 -10.31 16.25
N ALA A 293 -13.10 -11.29 17.12
CA ALA A 293 -13.17 -11.11 18.58
C ALA A 293 -11.90 -10.48 19.17
N LYS A 294 -10.73 -10.66 18.52
CA LYS A 294 -9.47 -10.01 18.89
C LYS A 294 -9.41 -8.52 18.49
N LYS A 295 -10.29 -8.06 17.63
CA LYS A 295 -10.25 -6.71 17.03
C LYS A 295 -11.40 -5.81 17.49
N VAL A 296 -12.53 -6.39 17.91
CA VAL A 296 -13.74 -5.65 18.31
C VAL A 296 -14.30 -6.16 19.63
N LYS A 297 -14.86 -5.23 20.43
CA LYS A 297 -15.43 -5.54 21.76
C LYS A 297 -16.90 -5.95 21.68
N SER A 298 -17.69 -5.32 20.82
CA SER A 298 -19.12 -5.56 20.67
C SER A 298 -19.40 -6.97 20.15
N PHE A 299 -20.32 -7.69 20.78
CA PHE A 299 -20.74 -9.04 20.34
C PHE A 299 -21.36 -9.03 18.93
N VAL A 300 -22.17 -8.02 18.64
CA VAL A 300 -22.79 -7.84 17.31
C VAL A 300 -21.71 -7.65 16.23
N ASP A 301 -20.68 -6.88 16.55
CA ASP A 301 -19.59 -6.65 15.61
C ASP A 301 -18.73 -7.90 15.42
N ARG A 302 -18.54 -8.73 16.45
CA ARG A 302 -17.87 -10.04 16.32
C ARG A 302 -18.62 -10.97 15.36
N ILE A 303 -19.95 -10.92 15.35
CA ILE A 303 -20.77 -11.70 14.40
C ILE A 303 -20.64 -11.14 12.97
N LYS A 304 -20.57 -9.82 12.79
CA LYS A 304 -20.42 -9.19 11.46
C LYS A 304 -19.06 -9.44 10.81
N MET A 305 -17.99 -9.55 11.61
CA MET A 305 -16.62 -9.68 11.10
C MET A 305 -16.42 -10.86 10.13
N PRO A 306 -16.87 -12.11 10.40
CA PRO A 306 -16.75 -13.23 9.45
C PRO A 306 -17.36 -12.95 8.07
N PHE A 307 -18.50 -12.26 8.04
CA PHE A 307 -19.16 -11.91 6.77
C PHE A 307 -18.37 -10.87 6.00
N LEU A 308 -17.76 -9.90 6.67
CA LEU A 308 -16.89 -8.92 6.02
C LEU A 308 -15.60 -9.58 5.50
N PHE A 309 -15.02 -10.52 6.22
CA PHE A 309 -13.90 -11.33 5.74
C PHE A 309 -14.31 -12.14 4.50
N PHE A 310 -15.49 -12.75 4.53
CA PHE A 310 -16.01 -13.52 3.40
C PHE A 310 -16.19 -12.63 2.14
N LEU A 311 -16.77 -11.43 2.30
CA LEU A 311 -16.92 -10.47 1.22
C LEU A 311 -15.55 -10.05 0.65
N LEU A 312 -14.58 -9.78 1.53
CA LEU A 312 -13.22 -9.40 1.14
C LEU A 312 -12.56 -10.52 0.31
N HIS A 313 -12.53 -11.75 0.83
CA HIS A 313 -11.83 -12.87 0.20
C HIS A 313 -12.53 -13.32 -1.10
N SER A 314 -13.86 -13.38 -1.10
CA SER A 314 -14.62 -13.76 -2.29
C SER A 314 -14.49 -12.72 -3.40
N SER A 315 -14.56 -11.44 -3.07
CA SER A 315 -14.35 -10.36 -4.03
C SER A 315 -12.94 -10.38 -4.62
N TYR A 316 -11.94 -10.64 -3.78
CA TYR A 316 -10.55 -10.74 -4.21
C TYR A 316 -10.37 -11.94 -5.15
N GLY A 317 -10.91 -13.12 -4.78
CA GLY A 317 -10.87 -14.33 -5.62
C GLY A 317 -11.58 -14.14 -6.95
N ALA A 318 -12.79 -13.56 -6.95
CA ALA A 318 -13.53 -13.24 -8.18
C ALA A 318 -12.73 -12.30 -9.11
N GLY A 319 -11.99 -11.36 -8.53
CA GLY A 319 -11.11 -10.46 -9.28
C GLY A 319 -10.08 -11.20 -10.13
N TYR A 320 -9.51 -12.31 -9.65
CA TYR A 320 -8.55 -13.11 -10.43
C TYR A 320 -9.15 -13.60 -11.75
N TYR A 321 -10.39 -14.08 -11.72
CA TYR A 321 -11.09 -14.53 -12.94
C TYR A 321 -11.31 -13.39 -13.94
N ALA A 322 -11.67 -12.21 -13.45
CA ALA A 322 -11.77 -11.02 -14.29
C ALA A 322 -10.42 -10.61 -14.91
N GLY A 323 -9.31 -10.90 -14.22
CA GLY A 323 -7.95 -10.67 -14.71
C GLY A 323 -7.56 -11.61 -15.86
N LEU A 324 -8.12 -12.83 -15.92
CA LEU A 324 -7.88 -13.77 -17.03
C LEU A 324 -8.30 -13.17 -18.37
N ALA A 325 -9.47 -12.51 -18.41
CA ALA A 325 -10.02 -11.89 -19.62
C ALA A 325 -9.33 -10.57 -20.02
N LYS A 326 -8.56 -9.95 -19.10
CA LYS A 326 -7.89 -8.68 -19.40
C LYS A 326 -6.69 -8.88 -20.32
N ARG A 327 -6.68 -8.24 -21.49
CA ARG A 327 -5.50 -8.13 -22.35
C ARG A 327 -4.49 -7.16 -21.69
N ILE A 328 -3.19 -7.48 -21.85
CA ILE A 328 -2.07 -6.71 -21.29
C ILE A 328 -1.51 -5.81 -22.37
#